data_b541ef0fd0fb9c754de7abf416da6fa1
#
_entry.id   b541ef0fd0fb9c754de7abf416da6fa1
#
_cell.length_a   1.000
_cell.length_b   1.000
_cell.length_c   1.000
_cell.angle_alpha   90.00
_cell.angle_beta   90.00
_cell.angle_gamma   90.00
#
_symmetry.space_group_name_H-M   'P 1'
#
loop_
_entity.id
_entity.type
_entity.pdbx_description
1 polymer ?
#
loop_
_entity_poly.entity_id
_entity_poly.type
_entity_poly.pdbx_seq_one_letter_code
_entity_poly.pdbx_strand_id
1 'polypeptide(L)'
;LLQDEERLFHVALTRAKQGLFVTAVQRDDEEPSQFFEAIEVMVKKLDEDLEPAITEVPRPITAPALVAELRSQLNGEHAQEAAAILSAMKAEGIYLADPAHWIGSVPLSTDAPVIDADLEVVVSPSGAESFVECGVKWFLQNNGGSDGDSTAQVLGSAIHAFAAKMVQEPGTTKEDLISNLESSWKLIDPDSGWVSASHLENAVTMLEKFVEYHRESKRTVVDAEIRFDVKLGRARIRGSVDRLEVEADGSLFIIDFKTGGAAISLKEAKENLQLASYQVGIAEGGFTQGN
;
A
#
# COMPACT_ATOMS: atom_id res chain seq x y z
N LEU A 1 2.26 7.62 16.01
CA LEU A 1 1.87 8.41 14.82
C LEU A 1 0.81 9.46 15.16
N LEU A 2 -0.41 9.10 15.57
CA LEU A 2 -1.48 10.08 15.82
C LEU A 2 -1.11 11.09 16.91
N GLN A 3 -0.50 10.66 18.01
CA GLN A 3 -0.03 11.53 19.08
C GLN A 3 1.09 12.48 18.64
N ASP A 4 1.89 12.09 17.66
CA ASP A 4 2.95 12.94 17.14
C ASP A 4 2.39 13.98 16.18
N GLU A 5 1.43 13.61 15.34
CA GLU A 5 0.66 14.53 14.52
C GLU A 5 -0.08 15.56 15.39
N GLU A 6 -0.70 15.12 16.49
CA GLU A 6 -1.36 15.98 17.45
C GLU A 6 -0.38 16.99 18.08
N ARG A 7 0.83 16.54 18.44
CA ARG A 7 1.88 17.42 18.97
C ARG A 7 2.35 18.43 17.93
N LEU A 8 2.59 18.00 16.69
CA LEU A 8 2.97 18.87 15.58
C LEU A 8 1.88 19.90 15.29
N PHE A 9 0.64 19.46 15.29
CA PHE A 9 -0.51 20.35 15.12
C PHE A 9 -0.60 21.38 16.25
N HIS A 10 -0.43 20.96 17.50
CA HIS A 10 -0.38 21.87 18.65
C HIS A 10 0.75 22.91 18.50
N VAL A 11 1.93 22.48 18.07
CA VAL A 11 3.04 23.41 17.79
C VAL A 11 2.66 24.40 16.70
N ALA A 12 2.02 23.96 15.61
CA ALA A 12 1.57 24.85 14.54
C ALA A 12 0.56 25.90 15.04
N LEU A 13 -0.44 25.48 15.82
CA LEU A 13 -1.44 26.37 16.40
C LEU A 13 -0.81 27.44 17.34
N THR A 14 0.14 27.02 18.18
CA THR A 14 0.74 27.89 19.18
C THR A 14 1.80 28.84 18.62
N ARG A 15 2.18 28.75 17.33
CA ARG A 15 3.13 29.69 16.68
C ARG A 15 2.49 30.99 16.25
N ALA A 16 1.18 31.06 16.13
CA ALA A 16 0.50 32.29 15.78
C ALA A 16 0.64 33.33 16.90
N LYS A 17 1.08 34.56 16.55
CA LYS A 17 1.31 35.64 17.52
C LYS A 17 0.15 36.64 17.58
N GLN A 18 -0.61 36.79 16.52
CA GLN A 18 -1.68 37.78 16.40
C GLN A 18 -3.03 37.19 16.00
N GLY A 19 -3.01 36.20 15.12
CA GLY A 19 -4.21 35.53 14.65
C GLY A 19 -3.86 34.23 13.95
N LEU A 20 -4.79 33.31 13.97
CA LEU A 20 -4.70 32.02 13.31
C LEU A 20 -5.90 31.88 12.38
N PHE A 21 -5.62 31.54 11.14
CA PHE A 21 -6.66 31.23 10.15
C PHE A 21 -6.52 29.76 9.76
N VAL A 22 -7.54 28.98 10.02
CA VAL A 22 -7.56 27.55 9.72
C VAL A 22 -8.63 27.27 8.68
N THR A 23 -8.26 26.55 7.64
CA THR A 23 -9.19 26.16 6.57
C THR A 23 -9.16 24.66 6.37
N ALA A 24 -10.27 24.10 5.97
CA ALA A 24 -10.40 22.72 5.53
C ALA A 24 -11.26 22.67 4.28
N VAL A 25 -11.13 21.61 3.49
CA VAL A 25 -11.97 21.33 2.34
C VAL A 25 -12.81 20.12 2.67
N GLN A 26 -14.10 20.20 2.43
CA GLN A 26 -15.04 19.08 2.53
C GLN A 26 -15.63 18.79 1.16
N ARG A 27 -15.67 17.53 0.77
CA ARG A 27 -16.28 17.00 -0.45
C ARG A 27 -17.09 15.75 -0.13
N ASP A 28 -17.80 15.23 -1.12
CA ASP A 28 -18.60 13.99 -0.95
C ASP A 28 -17.75 12.77 -0.58
N ASP A 29 -16.47 12.77 -0.98
CA ASP A 29 -15.50 11.70 -0.80
C ASP A 29 -14.29 12.09 0.09
N GLU A 30 -14.27 13.30 0.65
CA GLU A 30 -13.15 13.82 1.44
C GLU A 30 -13.67 14.63 2.63
N GLU A 31 -13.39 14.14 3.83
CA GLU A 31 -13.75 14.83 5.06
C GLU A 31 -12.58 15.65 5.63
N PRO A 32 -12.86 16.75 6.33
CA PRO A 32 -11.86 17.51 7.06
C PRO A 32 -11.10 16.62 8.06
N SER A 33 -9.83 16.98 8.31
CA SER A 33 -9.06 16.33 9.35
C SER A 33 -9.75 16.37 10.71
N GLN A 34 -9.68 15.29 11.49
CA GLN A 34 -10.17 15.24 12.88
C GLN A 34 -9.63 16.37 13.77
N PHE A 35 -8.49 16.95 13.44
CA PHE A 35 -7.95 18.10 14.14
C PHE A 35 -8.73 19.39 13.87
N PHE A 36 -9.44 19.46 12.76
CA PHE A 36 -10.32 20.59 12.45
C PHE A 36 -11.51 20.64 13.40
N GLU A 37 -12.14 19.50 13.68
CA GLU A 37 -13.22 19.41 14.65
C GLU A 37 -12.76 19.86 16.05
N ALA A 38 -11.54 19.49 16.45
CA ALA A 38 -10.97 19.93 17.74
C ALA A 38 -10.83 21.45 17.81
N ILE A 39 -10.48 22.11 16.70
CA ILE A 39 -10.44 23.59 16.63
C ILE A 39 -11.85 24.18 16.72
N GLU A 40 -12.81 23.63 15.99
CA GLU A 40 -14.21 24.10 16.06
C GLU A 40 -14.75 24.07 17.48
N VAL A 41 -14.51 22.97 18.21
CA VAL A 41 -14.87 22.86 19.64
C VAL A 41 -14.17 23.91 20.49
N MET A 42 -12.91 24.19 20.24
CA MET A 42 -12.16 25.23 20.97
C MET A 42 -12.70 26.63 20.67
N VAL A 43 -12.97 26.92 19.40
CA VAL A 43 -13.49 28.22 18.97
C VAL A 43 -14.89 28.47 19.54
N LYS A 44 -15.78 27.49 19.51
CA LYS A 44 -17.13 27.56 20.12
C LYS A 44 -17.10 27.77 21.63
N LYS A 45 -16.06 27.27 22.32
CA LYS A 45 -15.85 27.56 23.76
C LYS A 45 -15.37 28.98 24.03
N LEU A 46 -14.76 29.62 23.06
CA LEU A 46 -14.27 31.02 23.20
C LEU A 46 -15.35 32.01 22.80
N ASP A 47 -16.19 31.66 21.87
CA ASP A 47 -17.29 32.48 21.36
C ASP A 47 -18.42 31.54 20.89
N GLU A 48 -19.52 31.45 21.66
CA GLU A 48 -20.64 30.56 21.39
C GLU A 48 -21.44 30.99 20.14
N ASP A 49 -21.31 32.23 19.73
CA ASP A 49 -22.00 32.81 18.55
C ASP A 49 -21.17 32.63 17.26
N LEU A 50 -19.93 32.14 17.36
CA LEU A 50 -19.07 31.95 16.20
C LEU A 50 -19.41 30.64 15.47
N GLU A 51 -20.02 30.79 14.31
CA GLU A 51 -20.23 29.67 13.39
C GLU A 51 -19.08 29.58 12.39
N PRO A 52 -18.63 28.34 12.03
CA PRO A 52 -17.65 28.17 10.97
C PRO A 52 -18.16 28.77 9.66
N ALA A 53 -17.38 29.60 9.02
CA ALA A 53 -17.73 30.16 7.74
C ALA A 53 -17.60 29.08 6.63
N ILE A 54 -18.68 28.39 6.32
CA ILE A 54 -18.75 27.50 5.18
C ILE A 54 -18.88 28.39 3.93
N THR A 55 -17.84 28.33 3.10
CA THR A 55 -17.82 29.11 1.86
C THR A 55 -17.87 28.14 0.68
N GLU A 56 -18.89 28.24 -0.14
CA GLU A 56 -18.86 27.56 -1.44
C GLU A 56 -17.69 28.11 -2.26
N VAL A 57 -16.84 27.22 -2.77
CA VAL A 57 -15.74 27.64 -3.62
C VAL A 57 -16.32 28.23 -4.91
N PRO A 58 -16.11 29.49 -5.18
CA PRO A 58 -16.67 30.09 -6.39
C PRO A 58 -16.07 29.40 -7.62
N ARG A 59 -16.88 29.24 -8.65
CA ARG A 59 -16.44 28.66 -9.92
C ARG A 59 -15.18 29.38 -10.41
N PRO A 60 -14.05 28.70 -10.57
CA PRO A 60 -12.82 29.36 -10.98
C PRO A 60 -12.91 29.83 -12.43
N ILE A 61 -12.63 31.13 -12.64
CA ILE A 61 -12.67 31.78 -13.98
C ILE A 61 -11.25 31.73 -14.59
N THR A 62 -10.67 30.54 -14.67
CA THR A 62 -9.40 30.34 -15.36
C THR A 62 -9.55 29.32 -16.48
N ALA A 63 -8.80 29.48 -17.57
CA ALA A 63 -8.89 28.54 -18.69
C ALA A 63 -8.61 27.07 -18.27
N PRO A 64 -7.60 26.76 -17.43
CA PRO A 64 -7.40 25.39 -16.95
C PRO A 64 -8.59 24.83 -16.17
N ALA A 65 -9.19 25.63 -15.27
CA ALA A 65 -10.32 25.20 -14.47
C ALA A 65 -11.58 25.00 -15.33
N LEU A 66 -11.83 25.90 -16.28
CA LEU A 66 -12.92 25.74 -17.22
C LEU A 66 -12.76 24.49 -18.08
N VAL A 67 -11.54 24.22 -18.56
CA VAL A 67 -11.26 22.98 -19.32
C VAL A 67 -11.51 21.75 -18.46
N ALA A 68 -11.08 21.76 -17.19
CA ALA A 68 -11.30 20.62 -16.28
C ALA A 68 -12.80 20.39 -16.06
N GLU A 69 -13.58 21.44 -15.81
CA GLU A 69 -15.04 21.38 -15.66
C GLU A 69 -15.71 20.84 -16.93
N LEU A 70 -15.38 21.38 -18.10
CA LEU A 70 -15.94 20.91 -19.36
C LEU A 70 -15.59 19.45 -19.66
N ARG A 71 -14.37 19.02 -19.32
CA ARG A 71 -13.98 17.61 -19.47
C ARG A 71 -14.78 16.67 -18.56
N SER A 72 -15.10 17.08 -17.34
CA SER A 72 -15.94 16.26 -16.45
C SER A 72 -17.37 16.10 -16.98
N GLN A 73 -17.85 17.04 -17.79
CA GLN A 73 -19.18 17.02 -18.39
C GLN A 73 -19.28 16.17 -19.66
N LEU A 74 -18.16 15.73 -20.25
CA LEU A 74 -18.17 15.00 -21.53
C LEU A 74 -18.89 13.64 -21.48
N ASN A 75 -19.11 13.08 -20.31
CA ASN A 75 -19.87 11.84 -20.11
C ASN A 75 -21.26 12.06 -19.53
N GLY A 76 -21.71 13.33 -19.42
CA GLY A 76 -22.97 13.72 -18.82
C GLY A 76 -24.00 14.26 -19.81
N GLU A 77 -25.08 14.82 -19.28
CA GLU A 77 -26.20 15.40 -20.04
C GLU A 77 -25.77 16.54 -20.97
N HIS A 78 -24.74 17.30 -20.57
CA HIS A 78 -24.21 18.46 -21.32
C HIS A 78 -23.00 18.13 -22.19
N ALA A 79 -22.78 16.86 -22.53
CA ALA A 79 -21.59 16.37 -23.25
C ALA A 79 -21.36 17.12 -24.59
N GLN A 80 -22.41 17.34 -25.35
CA GLN A 80 -22.32 18.03 -26.66
C GLN A 80 -21.93 19.50 -26.52
N GLU A 81 -22.50 20.19 -25.55
CA GLU A 81 -22.19 21.60 -25.27
C GLU A 81 -20.74 21.74 -24.78
N ALA A 82 -20.35 20.90 -23.86
CA ALA A 82 -18.97 20.85 -23.34
C ALA A 82 -17.95 20.57 -24.46
N ALA A 83 -18.22 19.61 -25.33
CA ALA A 83 -17.36 19.30 -26.48
C ALA A 83 -17.26 20.45 -27.47
N ALA A 84 -18.34 21.14 -27.74
CA ALA A 84 -18.36 22.32 -28.61
C ALA A 84 -17.51 23.45 -28.04
N ILE A 85 -17.63 23.74 -26.74
CA ILE A 85 -16.83 24.78 -26.07
C ILE A 85 -15.35 24.39 -26.06
N LEU A 86 -15.01 23.16 -25.73
CA LEU A 86 -13.63 22.68 -25.77
C LEU A 86 -13.02 22.76 -27.18
N SER A 87 -13.82 22.46 -28.21
CA SER A 87 -13.38 22.60 -29.61
C SER A 87 -13.12 24.08 -29.98
N ALA A 88 -13.98 25.02 -29.54
CA ALA A 88 -13.72 26.41 -29.75
C ALA A 88 -12.47 26.91 -28.99
N MET A 89 -12.30 26.50 -27.74
CA MET A 89 -11.11 26.83 -26.95
C MET A 89 -9.82 26.28 -27.60
N LYS A 90 -9.85 25.07 -28.16
CA LYS A 90 -8.74 24.51 -28.93
C LYS A 90 -8.45 25.38 -30.16
N ALA A 91 -9.45 25.80 -30.90
CA ALA A 91 -9.28 26.65 -32.09
C ALA A 91 -8.63 27.99 -31.75
N GLU A 92 -8.89 28.53 -30.56
CA GLU A 92 -8.27 29.76 -30.02
C GLU A 92 -6.88 29.51 -29.39
N GLY A 93 -6.33 28.30 -29.53
CA GLY A 93 -4.97 27.97 -29.08
C GLY A 93 -4.83 27.59 -27.61
N ILE A 94 -5.94 27.31 -26.91
CA ILE A 94 -5.90 26.78 -25.55
C ILE A 94 -5.50 25.29 -25.61
N TYR A 95 -4.23 25.00 -25.47
CA TYR A 95 -3.69 23.66 -25.67
C TYR A 95 -4.31 22.60 -24.72
N LEU A 96 -4.68 23.00 -23.49
CA LEU A 96 -5.34 22.12 -22.52
C LEU A 96 -6.72 21.64 -23.00
N ALA A 97 -7.35 22.36 -23.93
CA ALA A 97 -8.63 21.95 -24.52
C ALA A 97 -8.45 20.94 -25.66
N ASP A 98 -7.22 20.70 -26.13
CA ASP A 98 -6.96 19.72 -27.18
C ASP A 98 -6.87 18.30 -26.59
N PRO A 99 -7.77 17.37 -27.01
CA PRO A 99 -7.73 15.97 -26.55
C PRO A 99 -6.38 15.26 -26.79
N ALA A 100 -5.61 15.69 -27.78
CA ALA A 100 -4.28 15.13 -28.04
C ALA A 100 -3.28 15.32 -26.86
N HIS A 101 -3.56 16.27 -25.96
CA HIS A 101 -2.75 16.53 -24.76
C HIS A 101 -3.36 15.96 -23.48
N TRP A 102 -4.47 15.26 -23.57
CA TRP A 102 -5.14 14.71 -22.36
C TRP A 102 -4.50 13.36 -21.98
N ILE A 103 -4.01 13.28 -20.76
CA ILE A 103 -3.53 12.02 -20.22
C ILE A 103 -4.70 11.03 -20.15
N GLY A 104 -4.50 9.81 -20.65
CA GLY A 104 -5.50 8.75 -20.67
C GLY A 104 -6.48 8.76 -21.84
N SER A 105 -6.47 9.79 -22.71
CA SER A 105 -7.30 9.85 -23.93
C SER A 105 -6.51 9.63 -25.21
N VAL A 106 -5.22 9.43 -25.11
CA VAL A 106 -4.37 9.09 -26.26
C VAL A 106 -4.76 7.69 -26.73
N PRO A 107 -4.95 7.46 -28.04
CA PRO A 107 -5.22 6.12 -28.56
C PRO A 107 -4.11 5.16 -28.16
N LEU A 108 -4.47 3.89 -27.98
CA LEU A 108 -3.48 2.86 -27.71
C LEU A 108 -2.42 2.85 -28.81
N SER A 109 -1.16 2.75 -28.40
CA SER A 109 -0.03 2.65 -29.35
C SER A 109 -0.04 1.33 -30.13
N THR A 110 -0.65 0.31 -29.55
CA THR A 110 -0.82 -1.02 -30.15
C THR A 110 -2.02 -1.74 -29.51
N ASP A 111 -2.68 -2.57 -30.29
CA ASP A 111 -3.71 -3.51 -29.81
C ASP A 111 -3.14 -4.90 -29.55
N ALA A 112 -1.83 -5.08 -29.75
CA ALA A 112 -1.19 -6.37 -29.49
C ALA A 112 -1.24 -6.70 -27.99
N PRO A 113 -1.50 -7.96 -27.63
CA PRO A 113 -1.46 -8.38 -26.23
C PRO A 113 -0.05 -8.24 -25.68
N VAL A 114 0.07 -7.88 -24.40
CA VAL A 114 1.37 -7.76 -23.71
C VAL A 114 2.11 -9.09 -23.65
N ILE A 115 1.35 -10.19 -23.55
CA ILE A 115 1.88 -11.56 -23.58
C ILE A 115 1.07 -12.34 -24.63
N ASP A 116 1.73 -12.94 -25.59
CA ASP A 116 1.06 -13.72 -26.64
C ASP A 116 0.19 -14.82 -26.05
N ALA A 117 -0.92 -15.15 -26.76
CA ALA A 117 -1.94 -16.04 -26.24
C ALA A 117 -1.46 -17.47 -25.99
N ASP A 118 -0.42 -17.91 -26.63
CA ASP A 118 0.22 -19.23 -26.53
C ASP A 118 1.31 -19.32 -25.46
N LEU A 119 1.76 -18.18 -24.93
CA LEU A 119 2.77 -18.14 -23.88
C LEU A 119 2.17 -18.30 -22.48
N GLU A 120 2.94 -18.92 -21.59
CA GLU A 120 2.59 -18.98 -20.17
C GLU A 120 2.66 -17.60 -19.54
N VAL A 121 1.73 -17.31 -18.62
CA VAL A 121 1.73 -16.10 -17.79
C VAL A 121 2.20 -16.48 -16.39
N VAL A 122 3.39 -16.03 -16.02
CA VAL A 122 3.91 -16.25 -14.67
C VAL A 122 3.35 -15.18 -13.73
N VAL A 123 2.76 -15.62 -12.63
CA VAL A 123 2.11 -14.76 -11.63
C VAL A 123 2.67 -15.13 -10.25
N SER A 124 3.11 -14.13 -9.50
CA SER A 124 3.40 -14.32 -8.07
C SER A 124 2.13 -14.12 -7.23
N PRO A 125 2.02 -14.72 -6.03
CA PRO A 125 0.88 -14.52 -5.14
C PRO A 125 0.57 -13.05 -4.85
N SER A 126 1.58 -12.26 -4.49
CA SER A 126 1.44 -10.81 -4.28
C SER A 126 1.18 -10.04 -5.58
N GLY A 127 1.71 -10.53 -6.72
CA GLY A 127 1.46 -9.98 -8.03
C GLY A 127 0.00 -10.13 -8.48
N ALA A 128 -0.66 -11.22 -8.11
CA ALA A 128 -2.08 -11.43 -8.38
C ALA A 128 -2.94 -10.40 -7.63
N GLU A 129 -2.62 -10.14 -6.36
CA GLU A 129 -3.29 -9.12 -5.55
C GLU A 129 -3.08 -7.72 -6.14
N SER A 130 -1.83 -7.34 -6.42
CA SER A 130 -1.49 -6.04 -7.03
C SER A 130 -2.18 -5.82 -8.39
N PHE A 131 -2.35 -6.88 -9.19
CA PHE A 131 -3.05 -6.79 -10.48
C PHE A 131 -4.53 -6.47 -10.31
N VAL A 132 -5.19 -7.08 -9.33
CA VAL A 132 -6.61 -6.83 -9.05
C VAL A 132 -6.82 -5.44 -8.46
N GLU A 133 -5.91 -4.98 -7.59
CA GLU A 133 -5.96 -3.61 -7.08
C GLU A 133 -5.78 -2.58 -8.21
N CYS A 134 -4.75 -2.74 -9.02
CA CYS A 134 -4.48 -1.85 -10.15
C CYS A 134 -3.59 -2.54 -11.20
N GLY A 135 -4.20 -3.00 -12.29
CA GLY A 135 -3.47 -3.66 -13.39
C GLY A 135 -2.39 -2.78 -14.04
N VAL A 136 -2.58 -1.46 -14.07
CA VAL A 136 -1.57 -0.51 -14.59
C VAL A 136 -0.36 -0.45 -13.66
N LYS A 137 -0.58 -0.33 -12.34
CA LYS A 137 0.49 -0.35 -11.34
C LYS A 137 1.30 -1.64 -11.44
N TRP A 138 0.61 -2.78 -11.45
CA TRP A 138 1.24 -4.09 -11.61
C TRP A 138 2.07 -4.18 -12.89
N PHE A 139 1.54 -3.71 -14.02
CA PHE A 139 2.25 -3.71 -15.30
C PHE A 139 3.52 -2.87 -15.23
N LEU A 140 3.44 -1.65 -14.72
CA LEU A 140 4.59 -0.76 -14.59
C LEU A 140 5.66 -1.36 -13.68
N GLN A 141 5.29 -1.90 -12.53
CA GLN A 141 6.23 -2.54 -11.59
C GLN A 141 6.95 -3.73 -12.22
N ASN A 142 6.25 -4.55 -13.00
CA ASN A 142 6.86 -5.70 -13.69
C ASN A 142 7.70 -5.31 -14.92
N ASN A 143 7.60 -4.06 -15.40
CA ASN A 143 8.36 -3.55 -16.54
C ASN A 143 9.34 -2.42 -16.17
N GLY A 144 9.85 -2.44 -14.96
CA GLY A 144 10.93 -1.55 -14.50
C GLY A 144 10.47 -0.25 -13.84
N GLY A 145 9.16 -0.07 -13.65
CA GLY A 145 8.64 1.03 -12.83
C GLY A 145 8.78 0.69 -11.34
N SER A 146 9.79 1.25 -10.68
CA SER A 146 9.99 1.10 -9.24
C SER A 146 10.30 2.45 -8.62
N ASP A 147 9.66 2.75 -7.51
CA ASP A 147 9.96 3.93 -6.70
C ASP A 147 11.14 3.72 -5.74
N GLY A 148 11.82 2.57 -5.86
CA GLY A 148 12.81 2.10 -4.90
C GLY A 148 12.16 1.44 -3.67
N ASP A 149 12.98 0.79 -2.87
CA ASP A 149 12.50 0.15 -1.65
C ASP A 149 12.35 1.20 -0.54
N SER A 150 11.17 1.24 0.08
CA SER A 150 10.96 2.04 1.28
C SER A 150 11.63 1.39 2.49
N THR A 151 11.98 2.18 3.52
CA THR A 151 12.51 1.65 4.80
C THR A 151 11.60 0.54 5.36
N ALA A 152 10.28 0.66 5.21
CA ALA A 152 9.33 -0.36 5.66
C ALA A 152 9.47 -1.68 4.88
N GLN A 153 9.73 -1.63 3.57
CA GLN A 153 9.96 -2.83 2.74
C GLN A 153 11.29 -3.50 3.08
N VAL A 154 12.36 -2.70 3.25
CA VAL A 154 13.67 -3.21 3.67
C VAL A 154 13.59 -3.87 5.05
N LEU A 155 12.90 -3.22 5.99
CA LEU A 155 12.64 -3.79 7.31
C LEU A 155 11.84 -5.09 7.23
N GLY A 156 10.76 -5.11 6.44
CA GLY A 156 9.97 -6.31 6.21
C GLY A 156 10.84 -7.46 5.74
N SER A 157 11.64 -7.25 4.71
CA SER A 157 12.57 -8.25 4.16
C SER A 157 13.58 -8.74 5.20
N ALA A 158 14.11 -7.84 6.05
CA ALA A 158 15.03 -8.21 7.12
C ALA A 158 14.35 -9.10 8.18
N ILE A 159 13.12 -8.77 8.59
CA ILE A 159 12.34 -9.58 9.55
C ILE A 159 12.09 -11.00 8.99
N HIS A 160 11.69 -11.12 7.71
CA HIS A 160 11.51 -12.42 7.06
C HIS A 160 12.81 -13.22 7.02
N ALA A 161 13.94 -12.58 6.70
CA ALA A 161 15.24 -13.23 6.71
C ALA A 161 15.64 -13.75 8.10
N PHE A 162 15.38 -12.98 9.16
CA PHE A 162 15.62 -13.41 10.54
C PHE A 162 14.68 -14.55 10.96
N ALA A 163 13.43 -14.51 10.51
CA ALA A 163 12.47 -15.58 10.74
C ALA A 163 12.91 -16.89 10.08
N ALA A 164 13.37 -16.83 8.84
CA ALA A 164 13.91 -17.98 8.12
C ALA A 164 15.18 -18.53 8.80
N LYS A 165 16.08 -17.64 9.22
CA LYS A 165 17.32 -18.04 9.91
C LYS A 165 17.04 -18.85 11.17
N MET A 166 16.05 -18.47 11.97
CA MET A 166 15.70 -19.22 13.18
C MET A 166 15.21 -20.65 12.90
N VAL A 167 14.59 -20.87 11.76
CA VAL A 167 14.16 -22.20 11.32
C VAL A 167 15.33 -23.01 10.78
N GLN A 168 16.18 -22.39 9.95
CA GLN A 168 17.27 -23.06 9.23
C GLN A 168 18.51 -23.31 10.11
N GLU A 169 18.70 -22.51 11.15
CA GLU A 169 19.81 -22.61 12.08
C GLU A 169 19.32 -22.92 13.52
N PRO A 170 19.02 -24.19 13.83
CA PRO A 170 18.59 -24.57 15.18
C PRO A 170 19.65 -24.20 16.22
N GLY A 171 19.25 -23.37 17.17
CA GLY A 171 20.18 -22.84 18.20
C GLY A 171 20.36 -21.34 18.13
N THR A 172 19.85 -20.68 17.08
CA THR A 172 19.76 -19.23 17.02
C THR A 172 18.86 -18.72 18.17
N THR A 173 19.43 -17.88 19.02
CA THR A 173 18.70 -17.32 20.17
C THR A 173 18.00 -16.00 19.80
N LYS A 174 17.06 -15.60 20.63
CA LYS A 174 16.41 -14.29 20.51
C LYS A 174 17.44 -13.15 20.56
N GLU A 175 18.39 -13.29 21.46
CA GLU A 175 19.49 -12.34 21.69
C GLU A 175 20.36 -12.20 20.45
N ASP A 176 20.65 -13.31 19.77
CA ASP A 176 21.40 -13.31 18.50
C ASP A 176 20.66 -12.55 17.40
N LEU A 177 19.35 -12.77 17.26
CA LEU A 177 18.53 -12.08 16.27
C LEU A 177 18.48 -10.57 16.52
N ILE A 178 18.25 -10.15 17.75
CA ILE A 178 18.21 -8.73 18.14
C ILE A 178 19.58 -8.08 17.90
N SER A 179 20.66 -8.72 18.32
CA SER A 179 22.02 -8.21 18.10
C SER A 179 22.35 -8.07 16.61
N ASN A 180 21.94 -9.03 15.79
CA ASN A 180 22.09 -8.95 14.32
C ASN A 180 21.28 -7.80 13.72
N LEU A 181 20.02 -7.59 14.16
CA LEU A 181 19.20 -6.48 13.74
C LEU A 181 19.85 -5.14 14.11
N GLU A 182 20.25 -4.96 15.35
CA GLU A 182 20.89 -3.73 15.85
C GLU A 182 22.18 -3.41 15.09
N SER A 183 23.03 -4.42 14.87
CA SER A 183 24.27 -4.25 14.13
C SER A 183 24.08 -3.89 12.66
N SER A 184 22.99 -4.34 12.06
CA SER A 184 22.63 -4.10 10.66
C SER A 184 21.72 -2.87 10.48
N TRP A 185 21.29 -2.23 11.58
CA TRP A 185 20.24 -1.21 11.56
C TRP A 185 20.54 -0.06 10.60
N LYS A 186 21.76 0.42 10.57
CA LYS A 186 22.18 1.52 9.69
C LYS A 186 22.09 1.19 8.19
N LEU A 187 22.05 -0.09 7.83
CA LEU A 187 21.84 -0.53 6.45
C LEU A 187 20.35 -0.59 6.10
N ILE A 188 19.51 -0.85 7.10
CA ILE A 188 18.04 -0.97 6.97
C ILE A 188 17.41 0.42 6.99
N ASP A 189 17.78 1.22 7.96
CA ASP A 189 17.33 2.59 8.16
C ASP A 189 18.56 3.52 8.30
N PRO A 190 19.00 4.15 7.20
CA PRO A 190 20.15 5.04 7.21
C PRO A 190 19.90 6.36 7.93
N ASP A 191 18.62 6.69 8.19
CA ASP A 191 18.25 7.88 8.96
C ASP A 191 18.77 7.80 10.39
N SER A 192 18.78 8.91 11.04
CA SER A 192 19.22 9.03 12.43
C SER A 192 18.24 9.86 13.24
N GLY A 193 18.22 9.63 14.54
CA GLY A 193 17.37 10.36 15.46
C GLY A 193 16.25 9.50 16.06
N TRP A 194 15.28 10.18 16.64
CA TRP A 194 14.22 9.51 17.41
C TRP A 194 13.28 8.65 16.55
N VAL A 195 13.07 9.02 15.27
CA VAL A 195 12.22 8.24 14.33
C VAL A 195 12.86 6.90 14.05
N SER A 196 14.14 6.89 13.68
CA SER A 196 14.90 5.66 13.44
C SER A 196 14.98 4.78 14.69
N ALA A 197 15.16 5.38 15.87
CA ALA A 197 15.12 4.64 17.13
C ALA A 197 13.75 3.99 17.39
N SER A 198 12.65 4.68 17.08
CA SER A 198 11.30 4.13 17.19
C SER A 198 11.06 2.99 16.18
N HIS A 199 11.57 3.10 14.96
CA HIS A 199 11.51 2.02 13.97
C HIS A 199 12.28 0.77 14.45
N LEU A 200 13.45 0.94 15.06
CA LEU A 200 14.22 -0.15 15.64
C LEU A 200 13.47 -0.84 16.78
N GLU A 201 12.87 -0.07 17.69
CA GLU A 201 12.08 -0.62 18.80
C GLU A 201 10.88 -1.44 18.29
N ASN A 202 10.19 -0.94 17.26
CA ASN A 202 9.12 -1.69 16.60
C ASN A 202 9.63 -2.97 15.92
N ALA A 203 10.78 -2.92 15.27
CA ALA A 203 11.40 -4.08 14.63
C ALA A 203 11.80 -5.15 15.65
N VAL A 204 12.36 -4.75 16.79
CA VAL A 204 12.65 -5.66 17.92
C VAL A 204 11.37 -6.30 18.43
N THR A 205 10.31 -5.52 18.61
CA THR A 205 8.99 -6.04 19.03
C THR A 205 8.43 -7.07 18.03
N MET A 206 8.60 -6.86 16.72
CA MET A 206 8.20 -7.83 15.70
C MET A 206 8.98 -9.14 15.82
N LEU A 207 10.30 -9.07 15.99
CA LEU A 207 11.13 -10.26 16.21
C LEU A 207 10.74 -11.00 17.49
N GLU A 208 10.44 -10.30 18.57
CA GLU A 208 10.02 -10.94 19.83
C GLU A 208 8.72 -11.73 19.65
N LYS A 209 7.72 -11.14 18.96
CA LYS A 209 6.45 -11.83 18.64
C LYS A 209 6.69 -13.06 17.77
N PHE A 210 7.58 -12.95 16.80
CA PHE A 210 7.95 -14.08 15.95
C PHE A 210 8.61 -15.22 16.78
N VAL A 211 9.58 -14.89 17.65
CA VAL A 211 10.24 -15.85 18.53
C VAL A 211 9.26 -16.53 19.47
N GLU A 212 8.33 -15.77 20.04
CA GLU A 212 7.25 -16.28 20.88
C GLU A 212 6.37 -17.26 20.11
N TYR A 213 5.90 -16.87 18.92
CA TYR A 213 5.16 -17.75 18.02
C TYR A 213 5.94 -19.05 17.72
N HIS A 214 7.21 -18.93 17.36
CA HIS A 214 8.06 -20.07 17.03
C HIS A 214 8.17 -21.06 18.21
N ARG A 215 8.30 -20.55 19.43
CA ARG A 215 8.41 -21.36 20.65
C ARG A 215 7.09 -22.01 21.05
N GLU A 216 5.96 -21.33 20.82
CA GLU A 216 4.63 -21.76 21.28
C GLU A 216 3.91 -22.64 20.25
N SER A 217 4.33 -22.61 18.98
CA SER A 217 3.74 -23.44 17.93
C SER A 217 3.90 -24.92 18.31
N LYS A 218 2.76 -25.62 18.26
CA LYS A 218 2.72 -27.10 18.49
C LYS A 218 2.87 -27.89 17.19
N ARG A 219 2.93 -27.20 16.05
CA ARG A 219 3.10 -27.79 14.74
C ARG A 219 4.56 -28.10 14.47
N THR A 220 4.80 -29.12 13.67
CA THR A 220 6.15 -29.41 13.22
C THR A 220 6.50 -28.48 12.06
N VAL A 221 7.57 -27.73 12.20
CA VAL A 221 8.08 -26.89 11.12
C VAL A 221 8.68 -27.78 10.05
N VAL A 222 8.26 -27.58 8.80
CA VAL A 222 8.87 -28.27 7.64
C VAL A 222 10.09 -27.49 7.18
N ASP A 223 9.92 -26.21 6.85
CA ASP A 223 11.00 -25.30 6.47
C ASP A 223 10.47 -23.86 6.38
N ALA A 224 11.37 -22.89 6.11
CA ALA A 224 11.08 -21.50 5.84
C ALA A 224 11.48 -21.12 4.41
N GLU A 225 10.87 -20.07 3.86
CA GLU A 225 11.12 -19.57 2.50
C GLU A 225 10.97 -20.67 1.42
N ILE A 226 9.98 -21.55 1.58
CA ILE A 226 9.75 -22.66 0.66
C ILE A 226 9.13 -22.14 -0.63
N ARG A 227 9.76 -22.46 -1.73
CA ARG A 227 9.26 -22.14 -3.06
C ARG A 227 8.22 -23.15 -3.50
N PHE A 228 7.22 -22.66 -4.24
CA PHE A 228 6.25 -23.48 -4.94
C PHE A 228 6.06 -23.01 -6.38
N ASP A 229 5.61 -23.94 -7.21
CA ASP A 229 5.41 -23.70 -8.65
C ASP A 229 4.26 -24.59 -9.12
N VAL A 230 3.15 -24.01 -9.53
CA VAL A 230 1.97 -24.70 -10.00
C VAL A 230 1.48 -24.12 -11.31
N LYS A 231 0.98 -25.02 -12.18
CA LYS A 231 0.44 -24.63 -13.47
C LYS A 231 -1.09 -24.78 -13.50
N LEU A 232 -1.77 -23.68 -13.77
CA LEU A 232 -3.22 -23.62 -13.93
C LEU A 232 -3.55 -23.15 -15.35
N GLY A 233 -3.77 -24.09 -16.25
CA GLY A 233 -4.00 -23.77 -17.66
C GLY A 233 -2.82 -22.99 -18.23
N ARG A 234 -3.05 -21.73 -18.61
CA ARG A 234 -2.01 -20.81 -19.12
C ARG A 234 -1.26 -20.08 -18.01
N ALA A 235 -1.83 -20.00 -16.82
CA ALA A 235 -1.18 -19.35 -15.69
C ALA A 235 -0.20 -20.30 -15.00
N ARG A 236 0.96 -19.78 -14.58
CA ARG A 236 1.94 -20.46 -13.75
C ARG A 236 2.16 -19.64 -12.51
N ILE A 237 1.66 -20.14 -11.37
CA ILE A 237 1.79 -19.45 -10.10
C ILE A 237 3.11 -19.89 -9.47
N ARG A 238 4.00 -18.91 -9.22
CA ARG A 238 5.28 -19.11 -8.59
C ARG A 238 5.45 -18.17 -7.43
N GLY A 239 5.93 -18.69 -6.32
CA GLY A 239 6.21 -17.88 -5.13
C GLY A 239 6.99 -18.65 -4.08
N SER A 240 7.16 -18.00 -2.95
CA SER A 240 7.61 -18.63 -1.70
C SER A 240 6.57 -18.34 -0.62
N VAL A 241 6.54 -19.25 0.37
CA VAL A 241 5.83 -19.04 1.62
C VAL A 241 6.85 -18.85 2.72
N ASP A 242 6.56 -17.94 3.64
CA ASP A 242 7.50 -17.61 4.70
C ASP A 242 7.83 -18.81 5.58
N ARG A 243 6.79 -19.61 5.87
CA ARG A 243 6.96 -20.82 6.68
C ARG A 243 5.88 -21.86 6.38
N LEU A 244 6.30 -23.11 6.28
CA LEU A 244 5.43 -24.27 6.14
C LEU A 244 5.51 -25.11 7.39
N GLU A 245 4.38 -25.45 7.97
CA GLU A 245 4.24 -26.33 9.11
C GLU A 245 3.33 -27.50 8.79
N VAL A 246 3.41 -28.56 9.57
CA VAL A 246 2.54 -29.73 9.46
C VAL A 246 1.85 -29.98 10.81
N GLU A 247 0.54 -30.20 10.75
CA GLU A 247 -0.28 -30.62 11.88
C GLU A 247 -0.05 -32.09 12.22
N ALA A 248 -0.50 -32.53 13.38
CA ALA A 248 -0.39 -33.91 13.83
C ALA A 248 -1.12 -34.93 12.92
N ASP A 249 -2.14 -34.47 12.18
CA ASP A 249 -2.88 -35.27 11.22
C ASP A 249 -2.25 -35.30 9.81
N GLY A 250 -1.13 -34.61 9.61
CA GLY A 250 -0.43 -34.50 8.34
C GLY A 250 -0.90 -33.33 7.46
N SER A 251 -1.86 -32.55 7.88
CA SER A 251 -2.31 -31.35 7.14
C SER A 251 -1.22 -30.30 7.09
N LEU A 252 -1.02 -29.69 5.91
CA LEU A 252 -0.09 -28.57 5.74
C LEU A 252 -0.70 -27.26 6.22
N PHE A 253 0.13 -26.46 6.88
CA PHE A 253 -0.24 -25.16 7.40
C PHE A 253 0.78 -24.11 6.93
N ILE A 254 0.32 -23.14 6.14
CA ILE A 254 1.17 -22.05 5.65
C ILE A 254 1.03 -20.86 6.58
N ILE A 255 2.15 -20.25 6.88
CA ILE A 255 2.24 -19.02 7.66
C ILE A 255 2.89 -17.97 6.78
N ASP A 256 2.25 -16.81 6.72
CA ASP A 256 2.71 -15.61 6.04
C ASP A 256 2.82 -14.51 7.10
N PHE A 257 4.03 -14.04 7.35
CA PHE A 257 4.30 -13.03 8.35
C PHE A 257 4.05 -11.64 7.77
N LYS A 258 3.19 -10.86 8.40
CA LYS A 258 2.91 -9.49 7.99
C LYS A 258 3.58 -8.51 8.95
N THR A 259 4.47 -7.71 8.43
CA THR A 259 5.16 -6.64 9.17
C THR A 259 4.40 -5.31 9.17
N GLY A 260 3.22 -5.25 8.54
CA GLY A 260 2.32 -4.10 8.55
C GLY A 260 1.66 -3.85 9.90
N GLY A 261 1.20 -2.63 10.13
CA GLY A 261 0.68 -2.18 11.43
C GLY A 261 -0.71 -2.70 11.82
N ALA A 262 -1.48 -3.26 10.89
CA ALA A 262 -2.84 -3.74 11.17
C ALA A 262 -3.01 -5.21 10.77
N ALA A 263 -3.66 -5.98 11.63
CA ALA A 263 -4.09 -7.33 11.31
C ALA A 263 -5.29 -7.28 10.35
N ILE A 264 -5.26 -8.11 9.31
CA ILE A 264 -6.40 -8.26 8.40
C ILE A 264 -7.56 -8.97 9.11
N SER A 265 -8.80 -8.59 8.78
CA SER A 265 -9.98 -9.26 9.28
C SER A 265 -10.14 -10.66 8.65
N LEU A 266 -10.94 -11.52 9.30
CA LEU A 266 -11.26 -12.85 8.73
C LEU A 266 -11.97 -12.75 7.36
N LYS A 267 -12.70 -11.68 7.09
CA LYS A 267 -13.34 -11.46 5.80
C LYS A 267 -12.29 -11.15 4.74
N GLU A 268 -11.41 -10.20 5.01
CA GLU A 268 -10.31 -9.83 4.11
C GLU A 268 -9.38 -11.03 3.85
N ALA A 269 -9.06 -11.82 4.88
CA ALA A 269 -8.24 -13.02 4.72
C ALA A 269 -8.87 -14.05 3.76
N LYS A 270 -10.20 -14.20 3.75
CA LYS A 270 -10.91 -15.12 2.85
C LYS A 270 -10.92 -14.63 1.38
N GLU A 271 -10.84 -13.34 1.17
CA GLU A 271 -10.84 -12.70 -0.15
C GLU A 271 -9.41 -12.41 -0.66
N ASN A 272 -8.39 -12.65 0.17
CA ASN A 272 -7.00 -12.35 -0.13
C ASN A 272 -6.43 -13.32 -1.18
N LEU A 273 -6.00 -12.79 -2.32
CA LEU A 273 -5.50 -13.58 -3.45
C LEU A 273 -4.12 -14.20 -3.20
N GLN A 274 -3.29 -13.58 -2.36
CA GLN A 274 -2.02 -14.16 -1.94
C GLN A 274 -2.25 -15.45 -1.18
N LEU A 275 -3.14 -15.43 -0.18
CA LEU A 275 -3.50 -16.62 0.60
C LEU A 275 -4.20 -17.67 -0.24
N ALA A 276 -5.09 -17.26 -1.17
CA ALA A 276 -5.73 -18.18 -2.11
C ALA A 276 -4.71 -18.87 -3.02
N SER A 277 -3.68 -18.14 -3.48
CA SER A 277 -2.60 -18.71 -4.29
C SER A 277 -1.81 -19.78 -3.54
N TYR A 278 -1.59 -19.60 -2.24
CA TYR A 278 -0.96 -20.60 -1.39
C TYR A 278 -1.81 -21.87 -1.24
N GLN A 279 -3.13 -21.70 -1.07
CA GLN A 279 -4.06 -22.85 -1.00
C GLN A 279 -4.05 -23.65 -2.31
N VAL A 280 -4.03 -22.96 -3.45
CA VAL A 280 -3.87 -23.61 -4.77
C VAL A 280 -2.52 -24.32 -4.84
N GLY A 281 -1.45 -23.70 -4.35
CA GLY A 281 -0.11 -24.31 -4.26
C GLY A 281 -0.12 -25.64 -3.52
N ILE A 282 -0.86 -25.74 -2.40
CA ILE A 282 -1.03 -27.02 -1.66
C ILE A 282 -1.87 -28.01 -2.47
N ALA A 283 -3.04 -27.57 -2.96
CA ALA A 283 -4.01 -28.45 -3.65
C ALA A 283 -3.41 -29.11 -4.91
N GLU A 284 -2.60 -28.37 -5.65
CA GLU A 284 -1.94 -28.83 -6.88
C GLU A 284 -0.57 -29.48 -6.63
N GLY A 285 -0.18 -29.71 -5.36
CA GLY A 285 1.08 -30.35 -5.02
C GLY A 285 2.33 -29.56 -5.43
N GLY A 286 2.21 -28.23 -5.44
CA GLY A 286 3.29 -27.32 -5.88
C GLY A 286 4.46 -27.18 -4.93
N PHE A 287 4.31 -27.65 -3.70
CA PHE A 287 5.39 -27.68 -2.71
C PHE A 287 6.21 -28.94 -2.90
N THR A 288 7.33 -28.85 -3.59
CA THR A 288 8.32 -29.90 -3.57
C THR A 288 8.96 -29.90 -2.19
N GLN A 289 8.70 -30.93 -1.38
CA GLN A 289 9.48 -31.15 -0.17
C GLN A 289 10.94 -31.28 -0.64
N GLY A 290 11.78 -30.37 -0.15
CA GLY A 290 13.19 -30.36 -0.49
C GLY A 290 13.81 -31.73 -0.18
N ASN A 291 14.55 -32.28 -1.14
CA ASN A 291 15.45 -33.43 -0.98
C ASN A 291 16.55 -33.05 -0.01
#